data_4784b9f94325f2ca15584e466c4299f0
#
_entry.id   4784b9f94325f2ca15584e466c4299f0
#
_cell.length_a   1.000
_cell.length_b   1.000
_cell.length_c   1.000
_cell.angle_alpha   90.00
_cell.angle_beta   90.00
_cell.angle_gamma   90.00
#
_symmetry.space_group_name_H-M   'P 1'
#
loop_
_entity.id
_entity.type
_entity.pdbx_description
1 polymer ?
#
loop_
_entity_poly.entity_id
_entity_poly.type
_entity_poly.pdbx_seq_one_letter_code
_entity_poly.pdbx_strand_id
1 'polypeptide(L)'
;SIKEVDVPAGYEASVTGQVVTNTYNPETVVLSGTKIWKDNNNQDGKRTRSVKVQILNGDKVVQEIEVSEATGWKFESKKLPKYKNGKEIKYTVKETAMTEYKATITTDKDGKYTITNEYTPEKIAVSGQKTWIDNNDQDRIRPASITVALLANGKETGKIAIATAETGWKYEFTELDRYQNGKAIEYTVKEVGVPTGYTATETGMNVTNTHTPEKTSVKGKKIWKDEDNKDGIRPASITVKLLADGKETGQTAIVSETSGWTYEFTGLDRYQEGKEIAYTVEEVNVPDGYTASVEGYNITNTHTPEKPTPGKPNEPGKPKKGGELPNTGSESNQATLVAGIALLGLGTGFLARRKKED
;
A
#
# COMPACT_ATOMS: atom_id res chain seq x y z
N SER A 1 47.04 85.62 -39.21
CA SER A 1 46.35 84.50 -38.49
C SER A 1 45.43 85.11 -37.46
N ILE A 2 44.29 84.45 -37.23
CA ILE A 2 43.38 84.80 -36.18
C ILE A 2 43.44 83.71 -35.11
N LYS A 3 43.13 84.05 -33.89
CA LYS A 3 43.01 83.12 -32.76
C LYS A 3 41.85 83.59 -31.91
N GLU A 4 41.05 82.65 -31.43
CA GLU A 4 40.04 82.94 -30.43
C GLU A 4 40.70 83.20 -29.08
N VAL A 5 40.29 84.28 -28.43
CA VAL A 5 40.69 84.62 -27.07
C VAL A 5 39.52 84.30 -26.19
N ASP A 6 39.65 83.55 -25.13
CA ASP A 6 38.60 83.13 -24.22
C ASP A 6 37.64 82.07 -24.82
N VAL A 7 38.17 80.87 -25.18
CA VAL A 7 37.39 79.74 -25.59
C VAL A 7 36.40 79.36 -24.46
N PRO A 8 35.10 79.31 -24.75
CA PRO A 8 34.13 78.98 -23.71
C PRO A 8 34.43 77.60 -23.06
N ALA A 9 34.19 77.49 -21.76
CA ALA A 9 34.40 76.25 -21.02
C ALA A 9 33.72 75.11 -21.64
N GLY A 10 34.40 73.97 -21.87
CA GLY A 10 33.88 72.76 -22.49
C GLY A 10 33.99 72.74 -24.02
N TYR A 11 34.38 73.79 -24.68
CA TYR A 11 34.61 73.84 -26.12
C TYR A 11 36.14 73.77 -26.45
N GLU A 12 36.40 73.12 -27.57
CA GLU A 12 37.69 73.11 -28.21
C GLU A 12 37.66 74.01 -29.46
N ALA A 13 38.49 75.03 -29.53
CA ALA A 13 38.55 75.94 -30.67
C ALA A 13 39.55 75.43 -31.73
N SER A 14 39.13 75.43 -32.98
CA SER A 14 40.00 75.19 -34.15
C SER A 14 39.88 76.34 -35.14
N VAL A 15 41.01 76.69 -35.82
CA VAL A 15 41.04 77.80 -36.79
C VAL A 15 41.50 77.23 -38.13
N THR A 16 40.67 77.43 -39.19
CA THR A 16 41.04 77.10 -40.56
C THR A 16 40.83 78.33 -41.42
N GLY A 17 41.94 78.95 -41.89
CA GLY A 17 41.88 80.20 -42.60
C GLY A 17 41.47 81.38 -41.69
N GLN A 18 40.30 81.95 -41.94
CA GLN A 18 39.65 82.99 -41.13
C GLN A 18 38.38 82.51 -40.42
N VAL A 19 38.15 81.15 -40.34
CA VAL A 19 37.02 80.56 -39.67
C VAL A 19 37.46 79.95 -38.33
N VAL A 20 36.80 80.37 -37.24
CA VAL A 20 36.93 79.77 -35.91
C VAL A 20 35.80 78.84 -35.69
N THR A 21 36.09 77.63 -35.32
CA THR A 21 35.09 76.60 -34.99
C THR A 21 35.28 76.13 -33.56
N ASN A 22 34.24 76.27 -32.76
CA ASN A 22 34.15 75.70 -31.40
C ASN A 22 33.41 74.37 -31.41
N THR A 23 34.08 73.32 -31.02
CA THR A 23 33.53 72.00 -30.92
C THR A 23 33.28 71.65 -29.45
N TYR A 24 32.03 71.23 -29.14
CA TYR A 24 31.66 70.74 -27.80
C TYR A 24 31.48 69.26 -27.86
N ASN A 25 32.14 68.47 -26.99
CA ASN A 25 31.96 67.07 -26.83
C ASN A 25 31.06 66.85 -25.59
N PRO A 26 29.77 66.48 -25.81
CA PRO A 26 28.84 66.29 -24.69
C PRO A 26 29.30 65.18 -23.74
N GLU A 27 29.19 65.44 -22.43
CA GLU A 27 29.43 64.45 -21.42
C GLU A 27 28.43 63.32 -21.58
N THR A 28 28.88 62.05 -21.36
CA THR A 28 28.09 60.83 -21.46
C THR A 28 28.18 60.04 -20.16
N VAL A 29 27.17 59.22 -19.93
CA VAL A 29 27.08 58.27 -18.82
C VAL A 29 26.87 56.87 -19.37
N VAL A 30 27.40 55.85 -18.68
CA VAL A 30 27.22 54.45 -18.96
C VAL A 30 26.61 53.80 -17.72
N LEU A 31 25.53 53.11 -17.89
CA LEU A 31 24.91 52.28 -16.83
C LEU A 31 25.32 50.85 -17.01
N SER A 32 25.73 50.23 -15.90
CA SER A 32 26.13 48.80 -15.92
C SER A 32 25.60 48.07 -14.69
N GLY A 33 25.52 46.75 -14.81
CA GLY A 33 25.03 45.94 -13.69
C GLY A 33 25.11 44.45 -13.95
N THR A 34 24.61 43.70 -12.97
CA THR A 34 24.63 42.26 -12.96
C THR A 34 23.22 41.73 -12.67
N LYS A 35 22.85 40.69 -13.38
CA LYS A 35 21.64 39.90 -13.11
C LYS A 35 21.97 38.74 -12.19
N ILE A 36 21.19 38.56 -11.13
CA ILE A 36 21.32 37.48 -10.17
C ILE A 36 20.00 36.67 -10.14
N TRP A 37 20.12 35.38 -10.07
CA TRP A 37 19.01 34.43 -9.90
C TRP A 37 19.04 33.81 -8.51
N LYS A 38 17.92 33.83 -7.80
CA LYS A 38 17.66 33.12 -6.54
C LYS A 38 16.52 32.16 -6.77
N ASP A 39 16.82 31.00 -7.30
CA ASP A 39 15.82 29.99 -7.76
C ASP A 39 16.35 28.56 -7.56
N ASN A 40 17.19 28.37 -6.56
CA ASN A 40 17.84 27.10 -6.24
C ASN A 40 18.53 26.47 -7.47
N ASN A 41 19.30 27.29 -8.18
CA ASN A 41 20.00 26.89 -9.41
C ASN A 41 19.05 26.38 -10.52
N ASN A 42 17.93 27.10 -10.72
CA ASN A 42 16.93 26.75 -11.72
C ASN A 42 16.32 25.35 -11.50
N GLN A 43 16.10 24.98 -10.22
CA GLN A 43 15.59 23.67 -9.83
C GLN A 43 14.32 23.27 -10.59
N ASP A 44 13.36 24.19 -10.73
CA ASP A 44 12.07 23.96 -11.38
C ASP A 44 12.09 24.22 -12.91
N GLY A 45 13.25 24.64 -13.45
CA GLY A 45 13.38 24.90 -14.88
C GLY A 45 12.67 26.16 -15.38
N LYS A 46 12.32 27.09 -14.48
CA LYS A 46 11.55 28.31 -14.80
C LYS A 46 12.39 29.47 -15.34
N ARG A 47 13.72 29.42 -15.17
CA ARG A 47 14.64 30.46 -15.64
C ARG A 47 14.62 30.53 -17.15
N THR A 48 14.42 31.72 -17.70
CA THR A 48 14.54 31.98 -19.13
C THR A 48 15.98 31.98 -19.58
N ARG A 49 16.23 31.76 -20.87
CA ARG A 49 17.58 31.81 -21.44
C ARG A 49 18.20 33.20 -21.43
N SER A 50 17.35 34.24 -21.49
CA SER A 50 17.75 35.66 -21.44
C SER A 50 16.66 36.50 -20.79
N VAL A 51 17.02 37.67 -20.31
CA VAL A 51 16.11 38.71 -19.86
C VAL A 51 16.41 40.01 -20.58
N LYS A 52 15.42 40.91 -20.70
CA LYS A 52 15.60 42.24 -21.28
C LYS A 52 15.69 43.27 -20.17
N VAL A 53 16.78 43.98 -20.15
CA VAL A 53 17.03 45.13 -19.28
C VAL A 53 16.79 46.42 -20.08
N GLN A 54 15.91 47.25 -19.58
CA GLN A 54 15.56 48.55 -20.19
C GLN A 54 16.19 49.70 -19.44
N ILE A 55 16.82 50.60 -20.17
CA ILE A 55 17.29 51.88 -19.66
C ILE A 55 16.22 52.89 -19.99
N LEU A 56 15.75 53.66 -19.01
CA LEU A 56 14.66 54.60 -19.18
C LEU A 56 15.14 56.04 -18.85
N ASN A 57 14.61 57.02 -19.58
CA ASN A 57 14.62 58.44 -19.24
C ASN A 57 13.16 58.84 -18.94
N GLY A 58 12.83 58.97 -17.65
CA GLY A 58 11.44 58.99 -17.20
C GLY A 58 10.75 57.66 -17.59
N ASP A 59 9.60 57.75 -18.24
CA ASP A 59 8.84 56.55 -18.71
C ASP A 59 9.31 56.07 -20.09
N LYS A 60 10.21 56.82 -20.77
CA LYS A 60 10.63 56.45 -22.12
C LYS A 60 11.82 55.50 -22.08
N VAL A 61 11.66 54.32 -22.68
CA VAL A 61 12.77 53.38 -22.94
C VAL A 61 13.69 53.99 -23.98
N VAL A 62 14.95 54.20 -23.62
CA VAL A 62 16.03 54.76 -24.50
C VAL A 62 16.95 53.70 -25.03
N GLN A 63 17.04 52.56 -24.32
CA GLN A 63 17.82 51.39 -24.74
C GLN A 63 17.24 50.12 -24.12
N GLU A 64 17.29 49.05 -24.88
CA GLU A 64 16.98 47.68 -24.40
C GLU A 64 18.25 46.83 -24.59
N ILE A 65 18.59 46.02 -23.58
CA ILE A 65 19.79 45.18 -23.55
C ILE A 65 19.37 43.77 -23.20
N GLU A 66 19.73 42.82 -24.04
CA GLU A 66 19.54 41.40 -23.74
C GLU A 66 20.67 40.87 -22.85
N VAL A 67 20.32 40.24 -21.72
CA VAL A 67 21.24 39.72 -20.72
C VAL A 67 21.02 38.24 -20.57
N SER A 68 22.07 37.44 -20.72
CA SER A 68 22.01 35.98 -20.75
C SER A 68 23.26 35.37 -20.13
N GLU A 69 23.34 34.06 -20.10
CA GLU A 69 24.52 33.31 -19.69
C GLU A 69 25.75 33.67 -20.59
N ALA A 70 25.52 33.85 -21.89
CA ALA A 70 26.58 34.25 -22.83
C ALA A 70 27.18 35.62 -22.49
N THR A 71 26.43 36.54 -21.85
CA THR A 71 26.96 37.82 -21.35
C THR A 71 27.49 37.71 -19.92
N GLY A 72 27.53 36.50 -19.33
CA GLY A 72 27.86 36.29 -17.92
C GLY A 72 26.85 36.96 -16.99
N TRP A 73 25.59 37.13 -17.44
CA TRP A 73 24.52 37.82 -16.71
C TRP A 73 24.89 39.26 -16.35
N LYS A 74 25.68 39.95 -17.21
CA LYS A 74 26.09 41.35 -17.06
C LYS A 74 25.52 42.19 -18.20
N PHE A 75 25.27 43.45 -17.92
CA PHE A 75 24.87 44.43 -18.91
C PHE A 75 25.64 45.71 -18.77
N GLU A 76 25.80 46.38 -19.89
CA GLU A 76 26.38 47.72 -20.00
C GLU A 76 25.65 48.49 -21.10
N SER A 77 25.22 49.71 -20.81
CA SER A 77 24.60 50.59 -21.80
C SER A 77 25.59 51.13 -22.80
N LYS A 78 25.11 51.56 -23.96
CA LYS A 78 25.86 52.48 -24.80
C LYS A 78 26.11 53.77 -24.02
N LYS A 79 27.04 54.59 -24.50
CA LYS A 79 27.23 55.99 -24.01
C LYS A 79 25.94 56.77 -24.19
N LEU A 80 25.34 57.25 -23.12
CA LEU A 80 24.10 58.03 -23.13
C LEU A 80 24.43 59.48 -22.77
N PRO A 81 23.71 60.48 -23.33
CA PRO A 81 23.92 61.91 -22.96
C PRO A 81 23.71 62.09 -21.46
N LYS A 82 24.67 62.76 -20.79
CA LYS A 82 24.54 63.10 -19.36
C LYS A 82 23.57 64.24 -19.11
N TYR A 83 23.49 65.18 -20.04
CA TYR A 83 22.69 66.42 -19.92
C TYR A 83 21.73 66.56 -21.11
N LYS A 84 20.62 67.26 -20.90
CA LYS A 84 19.69 67.78 -21.93
C LYS A 84 19.24 69.14 -21.52
N ASN A 85 19.49 70.14 -22.41
CA ASN A 85 19.17 71.55 -22.16
C ASN A 85 19.69 72.03 -20.80
N GLY A 86 20.95 71.71 -20.50
CA GLY A 86 21.66 72.11 -19.27
C GLY A 86 21.20 71.36 -17.99
N LYS A 87 20.24 70.45 -18.08
CA LYS A 87 19.76 69.63 -16.93
C LYS A 87 20.30 68.22 -17.02
N GLU A 88 20.75 67.69 -15.90
CA GLU A 88 21.21 66.32 -15.81
C GLU A 88 20.05 65.33 -16.03
N ILE A 89 20.27 64.33 -16.88
CA ILE A 89 19.31 63.26 -17.14
C ILE A 89 19.49 62.18 -16.10
N LYS A 90 18.42 61.85 -15.34
CA LYS A 90 18.40 60.74 -14.41
C LYS A 90 17.83 59.50 -15.10
N TYR A 91 18.71 58.59 -15.49
CA TYR A 91 18.33 57.31 -16.06
C TYR A 91 17.97 56.32 -14.97
N THR A 92 17.02 55.45 -15.27
CA THR A 92 16.62 54.32 -14.42
C THR A 92 16.78 53.01 -15.18
N VAL A 93 16.88 51.91 -14.44
CA VAL A 93 16.97 50.56 -14.98
C VAL A 93 15.73 49.81 -14.59
N LYS A 94 15.17 49.09 -15.54
CA LYS A 94 14.01 48.19 -15.33
C LYS A 94 14.24 46.88 -16.05
N GLU A 95 13.82 45.78 -15.49
CA GLU A 95 13.73 44.50 -16.18
C GLU A 95 12.31 44.30 -16.70
N THR A 96 12.17 43.72 -17.90
CA THR A 96 10.87 43.29 -18.39
C THR A 96 10.32 42.20 -17.46
N ALA A 97 9.09 42.39 -16.94
CA ALA A 97 8.51 41.53 -15.91
C ALA A 97 8.46 40.06 -16.34
N MET A 98 8.81 39.17 -15.43
CA MET A 98 8.66 37.74 -15.52
C MET A 98 7.57 37.32 -14.52
N THR A 99 6.59 36.55 -14.97
CA THR A 99 5.37 36.26 -14.19
C THR A 99 5.66 35.45 -12.92
N GLU A 100 6.66 34.58 -12.94
CA GLU A 100 6.93 33.64 -11.85
C GLU A 100 8.04 34.11 -10.90
N TYR A 101 8.73 35.20 -11.26
CA TYR A 101 9.86 35.77 -10.49
C TYR A 101 9.49 37.10 -9.86
N LYS A 102 9.93 37.29 -8.64
CA LYS A 102 9.92 38.60 -8.00
C LYS A 102 11.25 39.31 -8.27
N ALA A 103 11.20 40.37 -9.07
CA ALA A 103 12.38 41.17 -9.39
C ALA A 103 12.63 42.24 -8.33
N THR A 104 13.88 42.42 -7.93
CA THR A 104 14.37 43.52 -7.08
C THR A 104 15.57 44.14 -7.75
N ILE A 105 15.62 45.49 -7.82
CA ILE A 105 16.72 46.24 -8.40
C ILE A 105 17.34 47.11 -7.31
N THR A 106 18.63 46.97 -7.12
CA THR A 106 19.42 47.82 -6.21
C THR A 106 20.57 48.44 -6.93
N THR A 107 21.09 49.56 -6.40
CA THR A 107 22.27 50.28 -6.92
C THR A 107 23.29 50.42 -5.80
N ASP A 108 24.54 50.09 -6.09
CA ASP A 108 25.63 50.26 -5.14
C ASP A 108 26.15 51.74 -5.09
N LYS A 109 27.12 52.00 -4.21
CA LYS A 109 27.76 53.34 -4.05
C LYS A 109 28.47 53.83 -5.32
N ASP A 110 28.87 52.91 -6.20
CA ASP A 110 29.58 53.21 -7.45
C ASP A 110 28.61 53.31 -8.65
N GLY A 111 27.28 53.28 -8.39
CA GLY A 111 26.25 53.44 -9.40
C GLY A 111 25.99 52.16 -10.23
N LYS A 112 26.54 50.99 -9.83
CA LYS A 112 26.28 49.74 -10.52
C LYS A 112 25.00 49.11 -10.05
N TYR A 113 24.21 48.57 -10.99
CA TYR A 113 22.94 47.97 -10.72
C TYR A 113 23.08 46.47 -10.44
N THR A 114 22.26 45.95 -9.51
CA THR A 114 22.05 44.53 -9.30
C THR A 114 20.55 44.23 -9.47
N ILE A 115 20.22 43.41 -10.46
CA ILE A 115 18.85 42.91 -10.71
C ILE A 115 18.78 41.52 -10.18
N THR A 116 17.99 41.29 -9.12
CA THR A 116 17.79 39.96 -8.51
C THR A 116 16.40 39.48 -8.83
N ASN A 117 16.29 38.30 -9.46
CA ASN A 117 15.03 37.57 -9.60
C ASN A 117 15.00 36.42 -8.62
N GLU A 118 13.94 36.38 -7.80
CA GLU A 118 13.72 35.39 -6.78
C GLU A 118 12.48 34.55 -7.12
N TYR A 119 12.64 33.23 -7.05
CA TYR A 119 11.60 32.23 -7.21
C TYR A 119 11.77 31.17 -6.13
N THR A 120 10.68 30.80 -5.47
CA THR A 120 10.69 29.70 -4.49
C THR A 120 10.24 28.42 -5.18
N PRO A 121 11.10 27.40 -5.24
CA PRO A 121 10.75 26.12 -5.85
C PRO A 121 9.50 25.47 -5.24
N GLU A 122 8.73 24.81 -6.09
CA GLU A 122 7.49 24.14 -5.70
C GLU A 122 7.76 22.92 -4.80
N LYS A 123 6.96 22.79 -3.75
CA LYS A 123 6.95 21.62 -2.86
C LYS A 123 5.67 20.84 -3.01
N ILE A 124 5.76 19.52 -2.79
CA ILE A 124 4.62 18.60 -2.79
C ILE A 124 4.65 17.71 -1.56
N ALA A 125 3.50 17.10 -1.28
CA ALA A 125 3.36 15.96 -0.38
C ALA A 125 2.94 14.73 -1.19
N VAL A 126 3.39 13.55 -0.77
CA VAL A 126 2.98 12.26 -1.32
C VAL A 126 2.58 11.35 -0.17
N SER A 127 1.49 10.61 -0.35
CA SER A 127 0.97 9.71 0.66
C SER A 127 0.77 8.30 0.11
N GLY A 128 0.80 7.32 1.00
CA GLY A 128 0.60 5.94 0.66
C GLY A 128 -0.09 5.17 1.78
N GLN A 129 -0.42 3.94 1.46
CA GLN A 129 -1.07 3.02 2.38
C GLN A 129 -0.39 1.66 2.37
N LYS A 130 -0.26 1.08 3.56
CA LYS A 130 0.11 -0.33 3.75
C LYS A 130 -1.14 -1.20 3.74
N THR A 131 -1.11 -2.26 2.97
CA THR A 131 -2.16 -3.28 2.91
C THR A 131 -1.60 -4.63 3.35
N TRP A 132 -2.40 -5.42 4.06
CA TRP A 132 -2.10 -6.76 4.48
C TRP A 132 -3.03 -7.76 3.79
N ILE A 133 -2.47 -8.82 3.20
CA ILE A 133 -3.17 -9.98 2.66
C ILE A 133 -2.67 -11.18 3.45
N ASP A 134 -3.35 -11.52 4.56
CA ASP A 134 -2.91 -12.49 5.55
C ASP A 134 -4.08 -13.14 6.30
N ASN A 135 -5.24 -13.17 5.65
CA ASN A 135 -6.46 -13.71 6.23
C ASN A 135 -6.80 -13.08 7.60
N ASN A 136 -6.69 -11.73 7.66
CA ASN A 136 -6.93 -10.94 8.87
C ASN A 136 -6.00 -11.30 10.04
N ASP A 137 -4.70 -11.48 9.73
CA ASP A 137 -3.66 -11.81 10.71
C ASP A 137 -3.95 -13.13 11.44
N GLN A 138 -4.41 -14.13 10.70
CA GLN A 138 -4.80 -15.44 11.24
C GLN A 138 -3.71 -16.08 12.09
N ASP A 139 -2.46 -15.99 11.65
CA ASP A 139 -1.30 -16.58 12.32
C ASP A 139 -0.67 -15.65 13.37
N ARG A 140 -1.21 -14.41 13.55
CA ARG A 140 -0.74 -13.38 14.51
C ARG A 140 0.75 -13.04 14.37
N ILE A 141 1.23 -12.96 13.14
CA ILE A 141 2.63 -12.59 12.83
C ILE A 141 2.77 -11.18 12.28
N ARG A 142 1.65 -10.44 12.12
CA ARG A 142 1.68 -9.05 11.68
C ARG A 142 2.36 -8.17 12.72
N PRO A 143 3.40 -7.38 12.36
CA PRO A 143 4.06 -6.49 13.30
C PRO A 143 3.17 -5.29 13.66
N ALA A 144 3.47 -4.62 14.77
CA ALA A 144 2.78 -3.41 15.20
C ALA A 144 3.00 -2.22 14.24
N SER A 145 4.11 -2.20 13.53
CA SER A 145 4.47 -1.15 12.58
C SER A 145 5.35 -1.67 11.46
N ILE A 146 5.37 -0.93 10.35
CA ILE A 146 6.37 -1.08 9.29
C ILE A 146 7.07 0.25 9.04
N THR A 147 8.28 0.18 8.52
CA THR A 147 9.05 1.34 8.06
C THR A 147 9.07 1.37 6.54
N VAL A 148 8.81 2.53 5.98
CA VAL A 148 8.79 2.77 4.53
C VAL A 148 9.84 3.81 4.19
N ALA A 149 10.75 3.51 3.26
CA ALA A 149 11.73 4.44 2.73
C ALA A 149 11.20 5.10 1.45
N LEU A 150 11.45 6.41 1.31
CA LEU A 150 11.10 7.20 0.12
C LEU A 150 12.23 7.15 -0.90
N LEU A 151 11.89 6.89 -2.15
CA LEU A 151 12.78 6.97 -3.30
C LEU A 151 12.36 8.13 -4.20
N ALA A 152 13.36 8.82 -4.78
CA ALA A 152 13.20 9.85 -5.79
C ALA A 152 13.91 9.39 -7.07
N ASN A 153 13.19 9.25 -8.17
CA ASN A 153 13.73 8.72 -9.43
C ASN A 153 14.50 7.40 -9.23
N GLY A 154 13.96 6.51 -8.39
CA GLY A 154 14.52 5.19 -8.08
C GLY A 154 15.71 5.18 -7.11
N LYS A 155 16.11 6.33 -6.54
CA LYS A 155 17.19 6.44 -5.54
C LYS A 155 16.64 6.76 -4.16
N GLU A 156 17.21 6.15 -3.13
CA GLU A 156 16.84 6.43 -1.75
C GLU A 156 17.11 7.89 -1.38
N THR A 157 16.14 8.52 -0.74
CA THR A 157 16.25 9.92 -0.29
C THR A 157 16.79 10.05 1.14
N GLY A 158 16.84 8.95 1.88
CA GLY A 158 17.09 8.93 3.32
C GLY A 158 15.88 9.29 4.18
N LYS A 159 14.75 9.69 3.57
CA LYS A 159 13.50 9.93 4.30
C LYS A 159 12.76 8.63 4.53
N ILE A 160 12.24 8.45 5.75
CA ILE A 160 11.43 7.29 6.14
C ILE A 160 10.11 7.74 6.76
N ALA A 161 9.11 6.88 6.68
CA ALA A 161 7.84 7.02 7.39
C ALA A 161 7.48 5.70 8.08
N ILE A 162 6.70 5.79 9.16
CA ILE A 162 6.23 4.63 9.91
C ILE A 162 4.72 4.53 9.72
N ALA A 163 4.24 3.33 9.36
CA ALA A 163 2.82 3.01 9.29
C ALA A 163 2.45 2.04 10.40
N THR A 164 1.33 2.30 11.09
CA THR A 164 0.81 1.49 12.21
C THR A 164 -0.69 1.29 12.07
N ALA A 165 -1.26 0.38 12.85
CA ALA A 165 -2.71 0.21 12.93
C ALA A 165 -3.43 1.49 13.38
N GLU A 166 -2.82 2.27 14.29
CA GLU A 166 -3.37 3.55 14.79
C GLU A 166 -3.48 4.60 13.69
N THR A 167 -2.52 4.64 12.75
CA THR A 167 -2.59 5.52 11.57
C THR A 167 -3.49 4.98 10.46
N GLY A 168 -4.18 3.84 10.70
CA GLY A 168 -4.90 3.10 9.66
C GLY A 168 -3.95 2.60 8.56
N TRP A 169 -2.69 2.33 8.91
CA TRP A 169 -1.65 1.89 7.98
C TRP A 169 -1.35 2.91 6.87
N LYS A 170 -1.61 4.21 7.13
CA LYS A 170 -1.31 5.32 6.24
C LYS A 170 -0.02 6.02 6.63
N TYR A 171 0.63 6.61 5.66
CA TYR A 171 1.84 7.41 5.83
C TYR A 171 1.93 8.52 4.77
N GLU A 172 2.71 9.54 5.08
CA GLU A 172 2.89 10.71 4.23
C GLU A 172 4.33 11.20 4.30
N PHE A 173 4.81 11.75 3.19
CA PHE A 173 6.05 12.51 3.10
C PHE A 173 5.73 13.91 2.59
N THR A 174 6.14 14.93 3.34
CA THR A 174 5.86 16.33 3.03
C THR A 174 7.13 17.08 2.68
N GLU A 175 6.99 18.34 2.22
CA GLU A 175 8.09 19.23 1.88
C GLU A 175 9.07 18.62 0.85
N LEU A 176 8.55 17.88 -0.10
CA LEU A 176 9.34 17.28 -1.16
C LEU A 176 9.46 18.23 -2.34
N ASP A 177 10.61 18.24 -2.98
CA ASP A 177 10.82 18.98 -4.22
C ASP A 177 9.95 18.39 -5.32
N ARG A 178 9.19 19.22 -6.04
CA ARG A 178 8.38 18.76 -7.16
C ARG A 178 9.23 18.47 -8.40
N TYR A 179 10.30 19.27 -8.57
CA TYR A 179 11.15 19.20 -9.75
C TYR A 179 12.63 19.08 -9.38
N GLN A 180 13.41 18.52 -10.28
CA GLN A 180 14.86 18.51 -10.28
C GLN A 180 15.37 18.80 -11.70
N ASN A 181 16.15 19.88 -11.86
CA ASN A 181 16.64 20.33 -13.17
C ASN A 181 15.52 20.50 -14.21
N GLY A 182 14.38 21.05 -13.79
CA GLY A 182 13.21 21.29 -14.62
C GLY A 182 12.38 20.07 -14.97
N LYS A 183 12.71 18.90 -14.43
CA LYS A 183 11.96 17.64 -14.63
C LYS A 183 11.25 17.26 -13.34
N ALA A 184 9.99 16.83 -13.46
CA ALA A 184 9.23 16.32 -12.34
C ALA A 184 9.95 15.11 -11.72
N ILE A 185 9.99 15.05 -10.39
CA ILE A 185 10.56 13.93 -9.65
C ILE A 185 9.49 12.86 -9.50
N GLU A 186 9.81 11.63 -9.88
CA GLU A 186 9.00 10.46 -9.61
C GLU A 186 9.32 9.92 -8.23
N TYR A 187 8.33 9.95 -7.34
CA TYR A 187 8.45 9.39 -5.99
C TYR A 187 7.83 8.01 -5.92
N THR A 188 8.57 7.08 -5.34
CA THR A 188 8.13 5.72 -5.04
C THR A 188 8.58 5.33 -3.64
N VAL A 189 8.13 4.20 -3.14
CA VAL A 189 8.51 3.71 -1.81
C VAL A 189 9.05 2.30 -1.86
N LYS A 190 9.76 1.93 -0.77
CA LYS A 190 10.23 0.59 -0.49
C LYS A 190 10.02 0.27 0.99
N GLU A 191 9.51 -0.90 1.31
CA GLU A 191 9.46 -1.37 2.70
C GLU A 191 10.86 -1.72 3.21
N VAL A 192 11.19 -1.23 4.39
CA VAL A 192 12.47 -1.52 5.05
C VAL A 192 12.27 -2.66 6.04
N GLY A 193 12.97 -3.77 5.82
CA GLY A 193 12.87 -4.93 6.70
C GLY A 193 11.50 -5.59 6.62
N VAL A 194 11.18 -6.21 5.47
CA VAL A 194 9.94 -6.98 5.31
C VAL A 194 9.80 -8.00 6.44
N PRO A 195 8.66 -8.04 7.16
CA PRO A 195 8.47 -8.94 8.29
C PRO A 195 8.61 -10.41 7.87
N THR A 196 9.19 -11.22 8.76
CA THR A 196 9.33 -12.66 8.53
C THR A 196 7.97 -13.30 8.24
N GLY A 197 7.90 -14.16 7.23
CA GLY A 197 6.67 -14.83 6.81
C GLY A 197 5.84 -14.02 5.79
N TYR A 198 6.25 -12.80 5.47
CA TYR A 198 5.60 -11.97 4.45
C TYR A 198 6.47 -11.80 3.21
N THR A 199 5.80 -11.56 2.09
CA THR A 199 6.39 -11.01 0.87
C THR A 199 5.81 -9.64 0.62
N ALA A 200 6.68 -8.63 0.35
CA ALA A 200 6.24 -7.27 0.05
C ALA A 200 6.14 -7.03 -1.46
N THR A 201 5.16 -6.23 -1.85
CA THR A 201 5.01 -5.68 -3.20
C THR A 201 4.72 -4.19 -3.09
N GLU A 202 5.52 -3.38 -3.77
CA GLU A 202 5.35 -1.94 -3.84
C GLU A 202 4.76 -1.53 -5.20
N THR A 203 3.76 -0.66 -5.16
CA THR A 203 3.13 -0.08 -6.36
C THR A 203 2.94 1.42 -6.16
N GLY A 204 3.80 2.22 -6.80
CA GLY A 204 3.85 3.65 -6.59
C GLY A 204 4.15 3.97 -5.13
N MET A 205 3.17 4.57 -4.46
CA MET A 205 3.26 4.93 -3.03
C MET A 205 2.60 3.90 -2.09
N ASN A 206 2.14 2.75 -2.58
CA ASN A 206 1.47 1.75 -1.76
C ASN A 206 2.34 0.52 -1.55
N VAL A 207 2.25 -0.07 -0.37
CA VAL A 207 2.95 -1.31 0.01
C VAL A 207 1.94 -2.37 0.39
N THR A 208 2.05 -3.56 -0.19
CA THR A 208 1.22 -4.72 0.14
C THR A 208 2.10 -5.85 0.66
N ASN A 209 1.81 -6.36 1.86
CA ASN A 209 2.42 -7.58 2.35
C ASN A 209 1.45 -8.74 2.28
N THR A 210 1.91 -9.83 1.71
CA THR A 210 1.14 -11.07 1.55
C THR A 210 1.77 -12.16 2.40
N HIS A 211 0.94 -12.83 3.20
CA HIS A 211 1.26 -14.05 3.94
C HIS A 211 0.19 -15.10 3.66
N THR A 212 0.60 -16.32 3.38
CA THR A 212 -0.33 -17.45 3.26
C THR A 212 -0.33 -18.20 4.59
N PRO A 213 -1.45 -18.24 5.32
CA PRO A 213 -1.55 -18.94 6.60
C PRO A 213 -1.13 -20.41 6.51
N GLU A 214 -0.47 -20.89 7.56
CA GLU A 214 0.04 -22.27 7.63
C GLU A 214 -1.11 -23.29 7.67
N LYS A 215 -0.92 -24.39 6.96
CA LYS A 215 -1.85 -25.50 6.93
C LYS A 215 -1.25 -26.73 7.60
N THR A 216 -2.13 -27.61 8.10
CA THR A 216 -1.80 -28.90 8.69
C THR A 216 -2.69 -30.00 8.18
N SER A 217 -2.46 -31.23 8.62
CA SER A 217 -3.33 -32.38 8.35
C SER A 217 -3.44 -33.28 9.58
N VAL A 218 -4.54 -33.98 9.66
CA VAL A 218 -4.82 -35.01 10.68
C VAL A 218 -4.96 -36.35 9.99
N LYS A 219 -4.14 -37.33 10.39
CA LYS A 219 -4.15 -38.69 9.85
C LYS A 219 -4.33 -39.72 10.96
N GLY A 220 -5.22 -40.64 10.79
CA GLY A 220 -5.54 -41.66 11.77
C GLY A 220 -5.88 -43.02 11.18
N LYS A 221 -6.03 -43.98 12.08
CA LYS A 221 -6.42 -45.36 11.76
C LYS A 221 -7.61 -45.79 12.62
N LYS A 222 -8.47 -46.58 12.03
CA LYS A 222 -9.44 -47.39 12.77
C LYS A 222 -8.83 -48.72 13.10
N ILE A 223 -8.91 -49.12 14.35
CA ILE A 223 -8.39 -50.38 14.89
C ILE A 223 -9.57 -51.17 15.45
N TRP A 224 -9.64 -52.46 15.11
CA TRP A 224 -10.64 -53.38 15.63
C TRP A 224 -9.98 -54.36 16.58
N LYS A 225 -10.53 -54.51 17.80
CA LYS A 225 -10.18 -55.52 18.80
C LYS A 225 -11.39 -56.38 19.04
N ASP A 226 -11.65 -57.36 18.18
CA ASP A 226 -12.87 -58.16 18.13
C ASP A 226 -12.60 -59.62 17.68
N GLU A 227 -11.40 -60.18 17.96
CA GLU A 227 -10.97 -61.51 17.58
C GLU A 227 -11.22 -61.77 16.06
N ASP A 228 -10.84 -60.79 15.21
CA ASP A 228 -10.97 -60.82 13.76
C ASP A 228 -12.47 -60.96 13.29
N ASN A 229 -13.33 -60.15 13.92
CA ASN A 229 -14.78 -60.12 13.66
C ASN A 229 -15.48 -61.45 13.91
N LYS A 230 -15.08 -62.13 14.98
CA LYS A 230 -15.51 -63.48 15.32
C LYS A 230 -17.06 -63.62 15.40
N ASP A 231 -17.75 -62.61 15.94
CA ASP A 231 -19.21 -62.61 16.06
C ASP A 231 -19.95 -62.01 14.83
N GLY A 232 -19.17 -61.57 13.81
CA GLY A 232 -19.71 -61.06 12.54
C GLY A 232 -20.44 -59.71 12.65
N ILE A 233 -20.23 -58.94 13.72
CA ILE A 233 -20.94 -57.69 13.97
C ILE A 233 -20.17 -56.42 13.54
N ARG A 234 -18.92 -56.57 13.04
CA ARG A 234 -18.13 -55.45 12.53
C ARG A 234 -18.86 -54.85 11.31
N PRO A 235 -19.14 -53.52 11.32
CA PRO A 235 -19.79 -52.87 10.18
C PRO A 235 -18.82 -52.79 8.99
N ALA A 236 -19.34 -52.62 7.78
CA ALA A 236 -18.56 -52.42 6.56
C ALA A 236 -17.78 -51.11 6.55
N SER A 237 -18.26 -50.09 7.26
CA SER A 237 -17.62 -48.80 7.41
C SER A 237 -18.05 -48.09 8.68
N ILE A 238 -17.25 -47.14 9.13
CA ILE A 238 -17.60 -46.18 10.17
C ILE A 238 -17.43 -44.78 9.63
N THR A 239 -18.00 -43.80 10.33
CA THR A 239 -17.77 -42.37 10.03
C THR A 239 -16.97 -41.72 11.17
N VAL A 240 -15.91 -41.02 10.81
CA VAL A 240 -15.12 -40.25 11.73
C VAL A 240 -15.39 -38.76 11.50
N LYS A 241 -15.69 -38.01 12.54
CA LYS A 241 -15.80 -36.53 12.50
C LYS A 241 -14.55 -35.86 13.06
N LEU A 242 -14.22 -34.72 12.50
CA LEU A 242 -13.11 -33.88 12.94
C LEU A 242 -13.63 -32.75 13.85
N LEU A 243 -12.96 -32.53 14.97
CA LEU A 243 -13.21 -31.41 15.86
C LEU A 243 -11.97 -30.49 15.88
N ALA A 244 -12.23 -29.18 16.02
CA ALA A 244 -11.21 -28.13 16.22
C ALA A 244 -11.52 -27.47 17.56
N ASP A 245 -10.57 -27.48 18.49
CA ASP A 245 -10.75 -26.95 19.86
C ASP A 245 -12.02 -27.46 20.54
N GLY A 246 -12.34 -28.76 20.34
CA GLY A 246 -13.50 -29.42 20.89
C GLY A 246 -14.84 -29.10 20.19
N LYS A 247 -14.85 -28.34 19.10
CA LYS A 247 -16.04 -28.00 18.30
C LYS A 247 -16.05 -28.78 17.00
N GLU A 248 -17.21 -29.25 16.57
CA GLU A 248 -17.35 -29.91 15.29
C GLU A 248 -17.01 -28.98 14.11
N THR A 249 -16.17 -29.46 13.20
CA THR A 249 -15.79 -28.71 11.99
C THR A 249 -16.79 -28.91 10.84
N GLY A 250 -17.69 -29.92 10.96
CA GLY A 250 -18.55 -30.40 9.88
C GLY A 250 -17.82 -31.33 8.91
N GLN A 251 -16.52 -31.53 9.03
CA GLN A 251 -15.76 -32.46 8.20
C GLN A 251 -15.88 -33.89 8.75
N THR A 252 -16.14 -34.83 7.87
CA THR A 252 -16.24 -36.26 8.18
C THR A 252 -15.49 -37.09 7.17
N ALA A 253 -15.04 -38.28 7.60
CA ALA A 253 -14.38 -39.25 6.75
C ALA A 253 -15.07 -40.63 6.93
N ILE A 254 -15.40 -41.30 5.82
CA ILE A 254 -15.88 -42.68 5.82
C ILE A 254 -14.67 -43.58 5.77
N VAL A 255 -14.61 -44.53 6.73
CA VAL A 255 -13.45 -45.40 6.92
C VAL A 255 -13.94 -46.87 6.80
N SER A 256 -13.29 -47.63 5.94
CA SER A 256 -13.69 -48.97 5.60
C SER A 256 -12.49 -49.86 5.29
N GLU A 257 -12.72 -51.13 5.04
CA GLU A 257 -11.68 -52.05 4.58
C GLU A 257 -11.03 -51.58 3.27
N THR A 258 -11.80 -51.02 2.34
CA THR A 258 -11.28 -50.50 1.07
C THR A 258 -10.32 -49.35 1.26
N SER A 259 -10.44 -48.54 2.32
CA SER A 259 -9.48 -47.50 2.69
C SER A 259 -8.33 -48.05 3.55
N GLY A 260 -8.27 -49.36 3.78
CA GLY A 260 -7.31 -49.95 4.71
C GLY A 260 -7.54 -49.50 6.16
N TRP A 261 -8.78 -49.12 6.49
CA TRP A 261 -9.15 -48.58 7.80
C TRP A 261 -8.32 -47.32 8.19
N THR A 262 -7.93 -46.52 7.18
CA THR A 262 -7.20 -45.25 7.38
C THR A 262 -8.03 -44.07 6.89
N TYR A 263 -7.74 -42.92 7.45
CA TYR A 263 -8.35 -41.64 7.05
C TYR A 263 -7.41 -40.48 7.19
N GLU A 264 -7.67 -39.40 6.47
CA GLU A 264 -6.89 -38.18 6.51
C GLU A 264 -7.80 -36.97 6.26
N PHE A 265 -7.64 -35.92 7.05
CA PHE A 265 -8.17 -34.58 6.82
C PHE A 265 -7.01 -33.69 6.45
N THR A 266 -7.05 -33.02 5.29
CA THR A 266 -5.98 -32.20 4.76
C THR A 266 -6.43 -30.74 4.58
N GLY A 267 -5.46 -29.83 4.42
CA GLY A 267 -5.75 -28.40 4.18
C GLY A 267 -6.35 -27.69 5.38
N LEU A 268 -6.16 -28.24 6.57
CA LEU A 268 -6.64 -27.65 7.82
C LEU A 268 -5.81 -26.41 8.18
N ASP A 269 -6.45 -25.40 8.76
CA ASP A 269 -5.73 -24.27 9.32
C ASP A 269 -4.91 -24.72 10.52
N ARG A 270 -3.63 -24.33 10.57
CA ARG A 270 -2.78 -24.67 11.73
C ARG A 270 -3.07 -23.76 12.90
N TYR A 271 -3.32 -22.47 12.62
CA TYR A 271 -3.55 -21.45 13.65
C TYR A 271 -4.91 -20.78 13.48
N GLN A 272 -5.48 -20.33 14.59
CA GLN A 272 -6.60 -19.39 14.67
C GLN A 272 -6.25 -18.33 15.69
N GLU A 273 -6.25 -17.06 15.28
CA GLU A 273 -5.84 -15.92 16.12
C GLU A 273 -4.46 -16.14 16.80
N GLY A 274 -3.51 -16.73 16.07
CA GLY A 274 -2.17 -17.02 16.52
C GLY A 274 -2.03 -18.18 17.50
N LYS A 275 -3.11 -18.90 17.81
CA LYS A 275 -3.09 -20.11 18.63
C LYS A 275 -3.17 -21.33 17.75
N GLU A 276 -2.33 -22.31 18.03
CA GLU A 276 -2.39 -23.60 17.33
C GLU A 276 -3.71 -24.29 17.64
N ILE A 277 -4.43 -24.72 16.61
CA ILE A 277 -5.73 -25.38 16.73
C ILE A 277 -5.51 -26.83 17.20
N ALA A 278 -6.15 -27.19 18.30
CA ALA A 278 -6.13 -28.57 18.80
C ALA A 278 -7.17 -29.40 18.06
N TYR A 279 -6.74 -30.14 17.03
CA TYR A 279 -7.60 -31.07 16.32
C TYR A 279 -7.76 -32.38 17.10
N THR A 280 -8.99 -32.90 17.16
CA THR A 280 -9.34 -34.19 17.71
C THR A 280 -10.31 -34.88 16.79
N VAL A 281 -10.50 -36.20 16.98
CA VAL A 281 -11.40 -37.01 16.18
C VAL A 281 -12.34 -37.78 17.07
N GLU A 282 -13.54 -38.01 16.55
CA GLU A 282 -14.55 -38.89 17.20
C GLU A 282 -15.22 -39.79 16.16
N GLU A 283 -15.59 -40.99 16.58
CA GLU A 283 -16.44 -41.88 15.78
C GLU A 283 -17.90 -41.47 15.93
N VAL A 284 -18.57 -41.28 14.79
CA VAL A 284 -20.00 -41.02 14.75
C VAL A 284 -20.74 -42.32 14.91
N ASN A 285 -21.55 -42.44 15.97
CA ASN A 285 -22.35 -43.64 16.27
C ASN A 285 -21.50 -44.93 16.39
N VAL A 286 -20.87 -45.12 17.55
CA VAL A 286 -20.14 -46.34 17.83
C VAL A 286 -21.05 -47.54 17.59
N PRO A 287 -20.64 -48.54 16.80
CA PRO A 287 -21.49 -49.69 16.49
C PRO A 287 -21.92 -50.47 17.73
N ASP A 288 -23.15 -51.00 17.71
CA ASP A 288 -23.67 -51.81 18.78
C ASP A 288 -22.73 -52.96 19.13
N GLY A 289 -22.57 -53.24 20.41
CA GLY A 289 -21.67 -54.28 20.90
C GLY A 289 -20.19 -53.88 21.00
N TYR A 290 -19.81 -52.65 20.59
CA TYR A 290 -18.47 -52.11 20.70
C TYR A 290 -18.37 -51.00 21.73
N THR A 291 -17.18 -50.85 22.30
CA THR A 291 -16.73 -49.66 23.04
C THR A 291 -15.60 -48.99 22.29
N ALA A 292 -15.70 -47.69 22.09
CA ALA A 292 -14.69 -46.91 21.39
C ALA A 292 -13.72 -46.24 22.35
N SER A 293 -12.43 -46.14 21.96
CA SER A 293 -11.42 -45.31 22.59
C SER A 293 -10.61 -44.62 21.53
N VAL A 294 -10.13 -43.39 21.85
CA VAL A 294 -9.32 -42.57 20.93
C VAL A 294 -7.97 -42.30 21.60
N GLU A 295 -6.87 -42.57 20.89
CA GLU A 295 -5.51 -42.25 21.30
C GLU A 295 -4.84 -41.51 20.16
N GLY A 296 -4.52 -40.23 20.40
CA GLY A 296 -4.13 -39.31 19.35
C GLY A 296 -5.23 -39.22 18.29
N TYR A 297 -4.94 -39.66 17.07
CA TYR A 297 -5.92 -39.75 15.98
C TYR A 297 -6.31 -41.18 15.63
N ASN A 298 -5.98 -42.16 16.46
CA ASN A 298 -6.37 -43.54 16.23
C ASN A 298 -7.60 -43.88 17.05
N ILE A 299 -8.58 -44.49 16.38
CA ILE A 299 -9.86 -44.93 17.01
C ILE A 299 -9.84 -46.45 17.12
N THR A 300 -9.96 -46.94 18.34
CA THR A 300 -10.03 -48.39 18.61
C THR A 300 -11.44 -48.76 19.07
N ASN A 301 -12.08 -49.69 18.36
CA ASN A 301 -13.30 -50.35 18.85
C ASN A 301 -12.97 -51.71 19.39
N THR A 302 -13.44 -51.96 20.63
CA THR A 302 -13.26 -53.23 21.33
C THR A 302 -14.57 -53.90 21.52
N HIS A 303 -14.67 -55.17 21.11
CA HIS A 303 -15.80 -56.09 21.37
C HIS A 303 -15.22 -57.34 21.97
N THR A 304 -15.84 -57.79 23.07
CA THR A 304 -15.47 -59.07 23.68
C THR A 304 -16.57 -60.07 23.30
N PRO A 305 -16.24 -61.05 22.43
CA PRO A 305 -17.20 -62.09 22.07
C PRO A 305 -17.76 -62.82 23.27
N GLU A 306 -19.07 -63.12 23.24
CA GLU A 306 -19.68 -63.90 24.30
C GLU A 306 -19.08 -65.29 24.35
N LYS A 307 -18.69 -65.73 25.55
CA LYS A 307 -18.23 -67.13 25.76
C LYS A 307 -19.42 -68.06 25.56
N PRO A 308 -19.32 -69.13 24.72
CA PRO A 308 -20.37 -70.03 24.57
C PRO A 308 -20.82 -70.54 25.95
N THR A 309 -22.08 -70.31 26.29
CA THR A 309 -22.67 -70.86 27.53
C THR A 309 -22.65 -72.43 27.36
N PRO A 310 -22.03 -73.18 28.27
CA PRO A 310 -22.06 -74.62 28.18
C PRO A 310 -23.50 -75.05 28.13
N GLY A 311 -23.93 -75.76 27.03
CA GLY A 311 -25.28 -76.26 26.88
C GLY A 311 -25.69 -77.05 28.12
N LYS A 312 -26.81 -76.67 28.70
CA LYS A 312 -27.46 -77.51 29.75
C LYS A 312 -27.48 -78.95 29.29
N PRO A 313 -27.00 -79.92 30.13
CA PRO A 313 -27.14 -81.35 29.79
C PRO A 313 -28.61 -81.67 29.56
N ASN A 314 -28.93 -82.32 28.44
CA ASN A 314 -30.24 -82.85 28.17
C ASN A 314 -30.73 -83.74 29.34
N GLU A 315 -31.79 -83.33 30.03
CA GLU A 315 -32.54 -84.23 30.94
C GLU A 315 -33.07 -85.43 30.16
N PRO A 316 -32.98 -86.65 30.69
CA PRO A 316 -33.50 -87.85 30.06
C PRO A 316 -35.05 -87.77 29.98
N GLY A 317 -35.61 -88.06 28.79
CA GLY A 317 -37.01 -87.94 28.47
C GLY A 317 -37.94 -88.79 29.35
N LYS A 318 -39.04 -88.18 29.81
CA LYS A 318 -40.24 -88.88 30.31
C LYS A 318 -41.14 -89.29 29.15
N PRO A 319 -41.76 -90.48 29.20
CA PRO A 319 -42.51 -91.01 28.09
C PRO A 319 -43.83 -90.31 27.83
N LYS A 320 -44.18 -90.19 26.57
CA LYS A 320 -45.45 -89.63 26.05
C LYS A 320 -46.63 -90.50 26.48
N LYS A 321 -47.68 -89.86 27.04
CA LYS A 321 -49.08 -90.40 27.02
C LYS A 321 -49.87 -89.59 26.02
N GLY A 322 -50.64 -90.34 25.26
CA GLY A 322 -51.30 -90.04 24.02
C GLY A 322 -52.43 -89.02 24.04
N GLY A 323 -52.65 -88.52 22.87
CA GLY A 323 -53.89 -88.30 22.18
C GLY A 323 -54.74 -87.10 22.60
N GLU A 324 -54.82 -86.14 21.76
CA GLU A 324 -56.10 -85.73 21.15
C GLU A 324 -55.84 -84.65 20.08
N LEU A 325 -56.54 -84.81 18.97
CA LEU A 325 -56.60 -83.97 17.79
C LEU A 325 -57.68 -82.89 17.95
N PRO A 326 -57.94 -82.03 16.98
CA PRO A 326 -57.63 -80.58 16.94
C PRO A 326 -58.91 -79.76 17.07
N ASN A 327 -58.74 -78.50 17.36
CA ASN A 327 -59.85 -77.57 17.14
C ASN A 327 -59.40 -76.34 16.38
N THR A 328 -60.03 -76.13 15.27
CA THR A 328 -59.97 -74.98 14.38
C THR A 328 -60.76 -73.82 14.94
N GLY A 329 -60.29 -72.59 14.72
CA GLY A 329 -61.06 -71.36 14.91
C GLY A 329 -60.23 -70.19 15.07
N SER A 330 -59.96 -69.53 14.07
CA SER A 330 -60.23 -68.26 13.50
C SER A 330 -60.15 -67.00 14.44
N GLU A 331 -59.52 -65.99 13.89
CA GLU A 331 -59.69 -64.54 14.07
C GLU A 331 -59.06 -63.90 15.32
N SER A 332 -58.43 -62.82 15.27
CA SER A 332 -58.54 -61.58 14.45
C SER A 332 -57.33 -60.64 14.64
N ASN A 333 -57.10 -59.95 13.61
CA ASN A 333 -56.40 -58.66 13.52
C ASN A 333 -56.21 -57.82 14.80
N GLN A 334 -55.00 -57.30 15.00
CA GLN A 334 -54.86 -55.85 15.17
C GLN A 334 -53.46 -55.40 14.79
N ALA A 335 -53.42 -54.64 13.71
CA ALA A 335 -52.27 -53.80 13.31
C ALA A 335 -52.15 -52.59 14.21
N THR A 336 -50.99 -52.40 14.79
CA THR A 336 -50.74 -51.15 15.45
C THR A 336 -49.80 -50.32 14.54
N LEU A 337 -50.41 -49.33 13.91
CA LEU A 337 -49.75 -48.25 13.20
C LEU A 337 -49.00 -47.41 14.21
N VAL A 338 -47.70 -47.19 14.02
CA VAL A 338 -46.99 -46.07 14.66
C VAL A 338 -46.69 -45.03 13.58
N ALA A 339 -47.35 -43.90 13.76
CA ALA A 339 -47.29 -42.73 12.90
C ALA A 339 -45.91 -42.06 12.92
N GLY A 340 -45.37 -41.83 11.73
CA GLY A 340 -44.23 -40.95 11.54
C GLY A 340 -44.65 -39.49 11.68
N ILE A 341 -43.91 -38.72 12.46
CA ILE A 341 -44.04 -37.26 12.53
C ILE A 341 -43.03 -36.66 11.58
N ALA A 342 -43.53 -36.08 10.49
CA ALA A 342 -42.76 -35.18 9.63
C ALA A 342 -42.74 -33.78 10.26
N LEU A 343 -41.55 -33.25 10.55
CA LEU A 343 -41.39 -31.85 10.92
C LEU A 343 -41.06 -31.02 9.66
N LEU A 344 -42.03 -30.21 9.28
CA LEU A 344 -41.91 -29.16 8.31
C LEU A 344 -41.17 -27.97 8.97
N GLY A 345 -39.99 -27.66 8.48
CA GLY A 345 -39.27 -26.41 8.84
C GLY A 345 -39.81 -25.24 8.03
N LEU A 346 -40.42 -24.28 8.71
CA LEU A 346 -40.81 -22.98 8.16
C LEU A 346 -39.57 -22.06 8.07
N GLY A 347 -39.23 -21.71 6.84
CA GLY A 347 -38.29 -20.62 6.57
C GLY A 347 -38.94 -19.26 6.78
N THR A 348 -38.34 -18.42 7.61
CA THR A 348 -38.70 -17.01 7.70
C THR A 348 -37.64 -16.20 6.97
N GLY A 349 -38.02 -15.63 5.84
CA GLY A 349 -37.28 -14.63 5.12
C GLY A 349 -37.29 -13.32 5.87
N PHE A 350 -36.13 -12.70 6.01
CA PHE A 350 -36.00 -11.33 6.47
C PHE A 350 -35.74 -10.41 5.26
N LEU A 351 -36.71 -9.57 4.98
CA LEU A 351 -36.65 -8.45 4.05
C LEU A 351 -35.79 -7.33 4.65
N ALA A 352 -34.70 -6.98 3.98
CA ALA A 352 -33.93 -5.79 4.28
C ALA A 352 -34.63 -4.56 3.69
N ARG A 353 -35.04 -3.66 4.56
CA ARG A 353 -35.64 -2.36 4.24
C ARG A 353 -34.54 -1.33 3.99
N ARG A 354 -34.46 -0.84 2.75
CA ARG A 354 -33.69 0.37 2.39
C ARG A 354 -34.30 1.58 3.11
N LYS A 355 -33.49 2.33 3.82
CA LYS A 355 -33.80 3.72 4.22
C LYS A 355 -32.95 4.65 3.37
N LYS A 356 -33.66 5.47 2.59
CA LYS A 356 -33.19 6.62 1.86
C LYS A 356 -33.58 7.83 2.72
N GLU A 357 -32.65 8.73 3.02
CA GLU A 357 -32.85 10.13 3.43
C GLU A 357 -31.47 10.78 3.45
N ASP A 358 -31.33 11.73 2.80
CA ASP A 358 -31.18 13.13 2.36
C ASP A 358 -29.72 13.54 2.43
#